data_1a279c56ea6f00de6e60549ec41a2bce
#
_entry.id   1a279c56ea6f00de6e60549ec41a2bce
#
_cell.length_a   1.000
_cell.length_b   1.000
_cell.length_c   1.000
_cell.angle_alpha   90.00
_cell.angle_beta   90.00
_cell.angle_gamma   90.00
#
_symmetry.space_group_name_H-M   'P 1'
#
loop_
_entity.id
_entity.type
_entity.pdbx_description
1 polymer ?
#
loop_
_entity_poly.entity_id
_entity_poly.type
_entity_poly.pdbx_seq_one_letter_code
_entity_poly.pdbx_strand_id
1 'polypeptide(L)'
;MRLSSAQHLLHDLDGAAAPYRYSGSVRRAVLTAKYHNAPWAAEELGVEMAHLLFGSEVVMRGAEPLPRPVEGYARGYQLILPVPPSNRRRGYNVPERMARPLSAALGVPLRTDLLLRVCSRRKQEGLTLEERLENVANAFQTAHPEQLENKRILLIDDVITTGATISACAHVLLQAGAESVYAMAFATVEPAPAASNTSPPSDGHTTPELSALDPAPEEDDLFDF
;
A
#
# COMPACT_ATOMS: atom_id res chain seq x y z
N MET A 1 -12.54 2.67 4.92
CA MET A 1 -12.70 3.98 4.27
C MET A 1 -12.37 3.84 2.79
N ARG A 2 -13.28 4.24 1.90
CA ARG A 2 -13.02 4.26 0.45
C ARG A 2 -12.18 5.50 0.12
N LEU A 3 -11.10 5.33 -0.64
CA LEU A 3 -10.21 6.42 -1.00
C LEU A 3 -10.75 7.18 -2.22
N SER A 4 -10.55 8.48 -2.25
CA SER A 4 -10.95 9.33 -3.37
C SER A 4 -9.79 9.55 -4.33
N SER A 5 -10.05 9.38 -5.62
CA SER A 5 -9.08 9.70 -6.67
C SER A 5 -8.71 11.19 -6.73
N ALA A 6 -9.58 12.06 -6.21
CA ALA A 6 -9.28 13.49 -6.11
C ALA A 6 -8.24 13.84 -5.03
N GLN A 7 -8.08 12.96 -4.04
CA GLN A 7 -7.15 13.17 -2.92
C GLN A 7 -5.86 12.36 -3.06
N HIS A 8 -5.84 11.33 -3.92
CA HIS A 8 -4.71 10.47 -4.17
C HIS A 8 -4.51 10.33 -5.69
N LEU A 9 -3.28 10.11 -6.11
CA LEU A 9 -2.96 9.81 -7.50
C LEU A 9 -3.37 8.37 -7.85
N LEU A 10 -4.68 8.10 -7.80
CA LEU A 10 -5.26 6.79 -8.07
C LEU A 10 -5.71 6.72 -9.53
N HIS A 11 -4.77 6.38 -10.40
CA HIS A 11 -5.02 6.14 -11.81
C HIS A 11 -5.08 4.64 -12.08
N ASP A 12 -5.86 4.25 -13.08
CA ASP A 12 -5.96 2.85 -13.53
C ASP A 12 -6.49 1.88 -12.45
N LEU A 13 -7.29 2.39 -11.50
CA LEU A 13 -7.90 1.62 -10.43
C LEU A 13 -9.42 1.77 -10.46
N ASP A 14 -10.13 0.65 -10.31
CA ASP A 14 -11.59 0.62 -10.14
C ASP A 14 -12.01 1.05 -8.73
N GLY A 15 -11.09 1.02 -7.79
CA GLY A 15 -11.27 1.53 -6.44
C GLY A 15 -10.10 1.23 -5.53
N ALA A 16 -10.05 1.98 -4.43
CA ALA A 16 -9.08 1.75 -3.36
C ALA A 16 -9.71 1.93 -1.99
N ALA A 17 -9.26 1.15 -1.00
CA ALA A 17 -9.73 1.22 0.37
C ALA A 17 -8.60 1.00 1.38
N ALA A 18 -8.72 1.68 2.53
CA ALA A 18 -7.92 1.42 3.72
C ALA A 18 -8.79 1.60 4.97
N PRO A 19 -8.73 0.69 5.97
CA PRO A 19 -9.51 0.83 7.19
C PRO A 19 -9.03 1.98 8.09
N TYR A 20 -7.73 2.29 8.06
CA TYR A 20 -7.11 3.21 9.00
C TYR A 20 -6.43 4.41 8.35
N ARG A 21 -6.25 5.47 9.16
CA ARG A 21 -5.31 6.56 8.89
C ARG A 21 -3.93 6.18 9.40
N TYR A 22 -2.88 6.50 8.63
CA TYR A 22 -1.48 6.23 9.00
C TYR A 22 -0.99 7.21 10.05
N SER A 23 -1.37 7.00 11.31
CA SER A 23 -0.98 7.86 12.44
C SER A 23 -0.94 7.06 13.75
N GLY A 24 -0.32 7.59 14.77
CA GLY A 24 -0.35 7.05 16.15
C GLY A 24 0.00 5.56 16.26
N SER A 25 -0.88 4.76 16.83
CA SER A 25 -0.72 3.31 17.02
C SER A 25 -0.68 2.55 15.69
N VAL A 26 -1.45 2.99 14.70
CA VAL A 26 -1.48 2.37 13.36
C VAL A 26 -0.11 2.49 12.69
N ARG A 27 0.50 3.70 12.75
CA ARG A 27 1.87 3.91 12.24
C ARG A 27 2.87 2.99 12.95
N ARG A 28 2.80 2.89 14.27
CA ARG A 28 3.70 1.97 15.03
C ARG A 28 3.52 0.51 14.62
N ALA A 29 2.29 0.03 14.45
CA ALA A 29 2.02 -1.34 14.01
C ALA A 29 2.64 -1.65 12.65
N VAL A 30 2.47 -0.75 11.67
CA VAL A 30 3.09 -0.89 10.34
C VAL A 30 4.62 -0.85 10.42
N LEU A 31 5.20 0.05 11.23
CA LEU A 31 6.65 0.10 11.41
C LEU A 31 7.19 -1.17 12.10
N THR A 32 6.47 -1.73 13.07
CA THR A 32 6.81 -3.03 13.67
C THR A 32 6.86 -4.13 12.60
N ALA A 33 5.85 -4.22 11.75
CA ALA A 33 5.84 -5.17 10.64
C ALA A 33 6.97 -4.92 9.61
N LYS A 34 7.41 -3.67 9.46
CA LYS A 34 8.47 -3.30 8.51
C LYS A 34 9.89 -3.52 9.03
N TYR A 35 10.16 -3.21 10.29
CA TYR A 35 11.55 -3.01 10.75
C TYR A 35 11.98 -3.90 11.92
N HIS A 36 11.08 -4.60 12.59
CA HIS A 36 11.42 -5.41 13.75
C HIS A 36 11.57 -6.91 13.47
N ASN A 37 11.83 -7.29 12.22
CA ASN A 37 11.89 -8.71 11.79
C ASN A 37 10.69 -9.53 12.29
N ALA A 38 9.50 -8.94 12.22
CA ALA A 38 8.25 -9.45 12.75
C ALA A 38 7.24 -9.78 11.63
N PRO A 39 7.48 -10.83 10.81
CA PRO A 39 6.55 -11.19 9.73
C PRO A 39 5.15 -11.56 10.25
N TRP A 40 5.05 -12.08 11.48
CA TRP A 40 3.79 -12.34 12.17
C TRP A 40 2.95 -11.08 12.38
N ALA A 41 3.60 -9.94 12.70
CA ALA A 41 2.88 -8.66 12.83
C ALA A 41 2.23 -8.23 11.51
N ALA A 42 2.89 -8.47 10.37
CA ALA A 42 2.27 -8.21 9.06
C ALA A 42 1.06 -9.12 8.79
N GLU A 43 1.12 -10.39 9.22
CA GLU A 43 0.00 -11.33 9.11
C GLU A 43 -1.19 -10.87 9.99
N GLU A 44 -0.95 -10.40 11.20
CA GLU A 44 -1.99 -9.82 12.08
C GLU A 44 -2.65 -8.58 11.44
N LEU A 45 -1.88 -7.69 10.80
CA LEU A 45 -2.46 -6.57 10.03
C LEU A 45 -3.39 -7.07 8.92
N GLY A 46 -3.02 -8.16 8.24
CA GLY A 46 -3.85 -8.79 7.21
C GLY A 46 -5.13 -9.43 7.77
N VAL A 47 -5.08 -10.04 8.95
CA VAL A 47 -6.27 -10.57 9.65
C VAL A 47 -7.24 -9.42 9.99
N GLU A 48 -6.70 -8.33 10.51
CA GLU A 48 -7.48 -7.13 10.81
C GLU A 48 -8.13 -6.52 9.55
N MET A 49 -7.39 -6.50 8.43
CA MET A 49 -7.97 -6.09 7.13
C MET A 49 -9.10 -7.01 6.68
N ALA A 50 -8.95 -8.33 6.84
CA ALA A 50 -9.99 -9.29 6.51
C ALA A 50 -11.24 -9.07 7.36
N HIS A 51 -11.07 -8.76 8.64
CA HIS A 51 -12.17 -8.43 9.54
C HIS A 51 -12.89 -7.15 9.12
N LEU A 52 -12.16 -6.04 9.00
CA LEU A 52 -12.75 -4.71 8.83
C LEU A 52 -13.29 -4.44 7.41
N LEU A 53 -12.64 -4.99 6.38
CA LEU A 53 -13.01 -4.71 4.99
C LEU A 53 -13.98 -5.77 4.42
N PHE A 54 -13.96 -6.98 4.94
CA PHE A 54 -14.71 -8.10 4.40
C PHE A 54 -15.63 -8.79 5.41
N GLY A 55 -15.63 -8.36 6.69
CA GLY A 55 -16.48 -8.93 7.72
C GLY A 55 -16.08 -10.34 8.18
N SER A 56 -14.84 -10.74 7.93
CA SER A 56 -14.34 -12.01 8.42
C SER A 56 -14.31 -12.04 9.94
N GLU A 57 -14.85 -13.09 10.55
CA GLU A 57 -14.69 -13.31 11.99
C GLU A 57 -13.24 -13.72 12.30
N VAL A 58 -12.72 -13.21 13.41
CA VAL A 58 -11.38 -13.57 13.90
C VAL A 58 -11.51 -14.66 14.96
N VAL A 59 -10.79 -15.76 14.77
CA VAL A 59 -10.70 -16.85 15.74
C VAL A 59 -9.28 -17.00 16.22
N MET A 60 -9.10 -17.34 17.50
CA MET A 60 -7.77 -17.54 18.08
C MET A 60 -7.38 -19.01 18.00
N ARG A 61 -6.18 -19.27 17.48
CA ARG A 61 -5.53 -20.58 17.51
C ARG A 61 -4.30 -20.49 18.41
N GLY A 62 -4.51 -20.75 19.69
CA GLY A 62 -3.50 -20.37 20.69
C GLY A 62 -3.38 -18.86 20.79
N ALA A 63 -2.19 -18.32 20.53
CA ALA A 63 -1.93 -16.88 20.49
C ALA A 63 -2.06 -16.27 19.08
N GLU A 64 -2.31 -17.08 18.06
CA GLU A 64 -2.37 -16.65 16.67
C GLU A 64 -3.82 -16.31 16.26
N PRO A 65 -4.10 -15.05 15.85
CA PRO A 65 -5.39 -14.69 15.26
C PRO A 65 -5.48 -15.19 13.81
N LEU A 66 -6.60 -15.81 13.47
CA LEU A 66 -6.86 -16.31 12.13
C LEU A 66 -8.22 -15.80 11.63
N PRO A 67 -8.35 -15.45 10.35
CA PRO A 67 -9.63 -15.06 9.78
C PRO A 67 -10.44 -16.31 9.46
N ARG A 68 -11.75 -16.26 9.66
CA ARG A 68 -12.68 -17.24 9.11
C ARG A 68 -12.96 -16.97 7.63
N PRO A 69 -13.16 -18.03 6.83
CA PRO A 69 -13.60 -17.87 5.45
C PRO A 69 -14.90 -17.07 5.35
N VAL A 70 -14.97 -16.18 4.36
CA VAL A 70 -16.14 -15.36 4.05
C VAL A 70 -16.64 -15.76 2.68
N GLU A 71 -17.93 -16.10 2.59
CA GLU A 71 -18.53 -16.56 1.34
C GLU A 71 -18.78 -15.40 0.35
N GLY A 72 -18.70 -15.72 -0.94
CA GLY A 72 -19.12 -14.82 -2.02
C GLY A 72 -18.03 -13.95 -2.63
N TYR A 73 -16.93 -13.69 -1.94
CA TYR A 73 -15.87 -12.79 -2.46
C TYR A 73 -15.02 -13.40 -3.58
N ALA A 74 -14.90 -14.72 -3.66
CA ALA A 74 -14.23 -15.39 -4.80
C ALA A 74 -14.93 -15.12 -6.16
N ARG A 75 -16.16 -14.63 -6.15
CA ARG A 75 -16.85 -14.17 -7.37
C ARG A 75 -16.49 -12.74 -7.76
N GLY A 76 -16.02 -11.93 -6.80
CA GLY A 76 -15.60 -10.54 -7.02
C GLY A 76 -14.16 -10.41 -7.48
N TYR A 77 -13.25 -11.19 -6.89
CA TYR A 77 -11.82 -11.17 -7.20
C TYR A 77 -11.35 -12.58 -7.59
N GLN A 78 -10.41 -12.66 -8.51
CA GLN A 78 -9.89 -13.93 -9.01
C GLN A 78 -8.42 -14.14 -8.66
N LEU A 79 -7.71 -13.06 -8.35
CA LEU A 79 -6.32 -13.08 -7.92
C LEU A 79 -6.09 -12.02 -6.83
N ILE A 80 -5.22 -12.36 -5.87
CA ILE A 80 -4.63 -11.40 -4.94
C ILE A 80 -3.15 -11.27 -5.29
N LEU A 81 -2.70 -10.04 -5.51
CA LEU A 81 -1.30 -9.72 -5.79
C LEU A 81 -0.79 -8.73 -4.73
N PRO A 82 0.35 -9.01 -4.08
CA PRO A 82 0.99 -8.03 -3.21
C PRO A 82 1.82 -7.06 -4.04
N VAL A 83 1.89 -5.80 -3.64
CA VAL A 83 2.87 -4.85 -4.17
C VAL A 83 4.27 -5.40 -3.90
N PRO A 84 5.14 -5.49 -4.92
CA PRO A 84 6.50 -6.00 -4.76
C PRO A 84 7.35 -5.10 -3.85
N PRO A 85 8.26 -5.68 -3.04
CA PRO A 85 9.03 -4.93 -2.05
C PRO A 85 9.98 -3.92 -2.69
N SER A 86 10.08 -2.72 -2.12
CA SER A 86 11.11 -1.74 -2.46
C SER A 86 12.47 -2.12 -1.87
N ASN A 87 12.50 -2.69 -0.68
CA ASN A 87 13.71 -3.13 0.02
C ASN A 87 13.78 -4.67 0.08
N ARG A 88 14.70 -5.26 -0.71
CA ARG A 88 14.94 -6.71 -0.72
C ARG A 88 15.74 -7.21 0.48
N ARG A 89 16.41 -6.32 1.24
CA ARG A 89 17.22 -6.71 2.41
C ARG A 89 16.38 -7.15 3.61
N ARG A 90 15.08 -6.81 3.64
CA ARG A 90 14.19 -7.13 4.76
C ARG A 90 13.94 -8.65 4.95
N GLY A 91 14.19 -9.48 3.94
CA GLY A 91 13.98 -10.92 4.00
C GLY A 91 12.53 -11.37 3.81
N TYR A 92 11.55 -10.47 3.87
CA TYR A 92 10.13 -10.73 3.56
C TYR A 92 9.44 -9.48 3.00
N ASN A 93 8.33 -9.69 2.31
CA ASN A 93 7.47 -8.64 1.79
C ASN A 93 6.27 -8.44 2.73
N VAL A 94 6.10 -7.23 3.29
CA VAL A 94 4.99 -6.92 4.22
C VAL A 94 3.63 -7.06 3.53
N PRO A 95 3.37 -6.46 2.34
CA PRO A 95 2.14 -6.69 1.58
C PRO A 95 1.84 -8.17 1.31
N GLU A 96 2.85 -9.00 1.00
CA GLU A 96 2.67 -10.43 0.82
C GLU A 96 2.20 -11.13 2.10
N ARG A 97 2.84 -10.81 3.25
CA ARG A 97 2.45 -11.39 4.54
C ARG A 97 1.02 -11.00 4.91
N MET A 98 0.63 -9.75 4.68
CA MET A 98 -0.74 -9.27 4.88
C MET A 98 -1.75 -9.95 3.94
N ALA A 99 -1.35 -10.24 2.71
CA ALA A 99 -2.21 -10.87 1.71
C ALA A 99 -2.53 -12.34 2.01
N ARG A 100 -1.71 -13.05 2.80
CA ARG A 100 -1.94 -14.46 3.15
C ARG A 100 -3.24 -14.69 3.90
N PRO A 101 -3.52 -14.02 5.04
CA PRO A 101 -4.80 -14.16 5.73
C PRO A 101 -5.98 -13.66 4.88
N LEU A 102 -5.80 -12.64 4.05
CA LEU A 102 -6.82 -12.19 3.11
C LEU A 102 -7.16 -13.28 2.09
N SER A 103 -6.16 -13.95 1.53
CA SER A 103 -6.35 -15.08 0.62
C SER A 103 -7.13 -16.22 1.28
N ALA A 104 -6.79 -16.56 2.53
CA ALA A 104 -7.49 -17.58 3.30
C ALA A 104 -8.94 -17.19 3.61
N ALA A 105 -9.18 -15.93 4.00
CA ALA A 105 -10.52 -15.41 4.29
C ALA A 105 -11.43 -15.38 3.05
N LEU A 106 -10.90 -14.94 1.92
CA LEU A 106 -11.69 -14.70 0.70
C LEU A 106 -11.81 -15.94 -0.21
N GLY A 107 -10.98 -16.97 0.02
CA GLY A 107 -10.89 -18.13 -0.88
C GLY A 107 -10.32 -17.74 -2.26
N VAL A 108 -9.54 -16.65 -2.35
CA VAL A 108 -8.96 -16.13 -3.59
C VAL A 108 -7.45 -16.43 -3.61
N PRO A 109 -6.91 -17.02 -4.69
CA PRO A 109 -5.50 -17.38 -4.76
C PRO A 109 -4.58 -16.18 -4.68
N LEU A 110 -3.56 -16.27 -3.82
CA LEU A 110 -2.45 -15.32 -3.73
C LEU A 110 -1.34 -15.73 -4.69
N ARG A 111 -0.91 -14.78 -5.54
CA ARG A 111 0.21 -14.95 -6.46
C ARG A 111 1.26 -13.88 -6.22
N THR A 112 2.50 -14.30 -6.00
CA THR A 112 3.62 -13.40 -5.67
C THR A 112 4.63 -13.29 -6.82
N ASP A 113 4.39 -14.02 -7.89
CA ASP A 113 5.26 -14.19 -9.05
C ASP A 113 4.77 -13.45 -10.31
N LEU A 114 3.55 -12.89 -10.30
CA LEU A 114 2.96 -12.27 -11.49
C LEU A 114 3.25 -10.76 -11.61
N LEU A 115 3.54 -10.09 -10.51
CA LEU A 115 3.90 -8.67 -10.46
C LEU A 115 5.29 -8.52 -9.87
N LEU A 116 6.20 -7.92 -10.63
CA LEU A 116 7.61 -7.84 -10.28
C LEU A 116 8.07 -6.39 -10.23
N ARG A 117 8.99 -6.07 -9.31
CA ARG A 117 9.68 -4.78 -9.31
C ARG A 117 10.96 -4.86 -10.12
N VAL A 118 11.07 -3.99 -11.11
CA VAL A 118 12.29 -3.83 -11.91
C VAL A 118 13.24 -2.92 -11.16
N CYS A 119 14.48 -3.34 -10.94
CA CYS A 119 15.49 -2.48 -10.35
C CYS A 119 15.85 -1.36 -11.30
N SER A 120 15.39 -0.15 -11.05
CA SER A 120 15.92 1.03 -11.72
C SER A 120 17.39 1.21 -11.30
N ARG A 121 18.33 1.17 -12.27
CA ARG A 121 19.76 1.46 -12.02
C ARG A 121 20.06 2.95 -11.90
N ARG A 122 19.06 3.84 -12.01
CA ARG A 122 19.25 5.29 -11.86
C ARG A 122 19.24 5.67 -10.38
N LYS A 123 20.33 6.32 -9.94
CA LYS A 123 20.38 6.97 -8.62
C LYS A 123 19.28 8.02 -8.54
N GLN A 124 18.56 8.04 -7.42
CA GLN A 124 17.43 8.94 -7.19
C GLN A 124 17.82 10.37 -6.79
N GLU A 125 19.11 10.69 -6.73
CA GLU A 125 19.60 12.02 -6.39
C GLU A 125 19.39 13.00 -7.56
N GLY A 126 18.69 14.10 -7.30
CA GLY A 126 18.54 15.20 -8.26
C GLY A 126 17.37 15.09 -9.25
N LEU A 127 16.46 14.13 -9.10
CA LEU A 127 15.32 13.96 -10.02
C LEU A 127 14.20 14.98 -9.75
N THR A 128 13.64 15.52 -10.82
CA THR A 128 12.40 16.32 -10.79
C THR A 128 11.20 15.48 -10.36
N LEU A 129 10.09 16.13 -10.01
CA LEU A 129 8.83 15.42 -9.67
C LEU A 129 8.35 14.54 -10.85
N GLU A 130 8.45 15.04 -12.07
CA GLU A 130 8.06 14.32 -13.30
C GLU A 130 8.93 13.07 -13.50
N GLU A 131 10.26 13.20 -13.36
CA GLU A 131 11.18 12.06 -13.47
C GLU A 131 10.97 11.02 -12.35
N ARG A 132 10.54 11.44 -11.15
CA ARG A 132 10.16 10.51 -10.07
C ARG A 132 8.89 9.73 -10.42
N LEU A 133 7.89 10.38 -11.00
CA LEU A 133 6.65 9.75 -11.45
C LEU A 133 6.91 8.76 -12.59
N GLU A 134 7.74 9.12 -13.59
CA GLU A 134 8.16 8.23 -14.66
C GLU A 134 8.97 7.03 -14.15
N ASN A 135 9.86 7.24 -13.17
CA ASN A 135 10.60 6.15 -12.53
C ASN A 135 9.69 5.18 -11.78
N VAL A 136 8.63 5.68 -11.13
CA VAL A 136 7.64 4.81 -10.48
C VAL A 136 6.81 4.07 -11.51
N ALA A 137 6.41 4.72 -12.61
CA ALA A 137 5.66 4.09 -13.69
C ALA A 137 6.44 2.92 -14.33
N ASN A 138 7.76 3.08 -14.49
CA ASN A 138 8.64 2.06 -15.08
C ASN A 138 9.24 1.09 -14.04
N ALA A 139 8.84 1.19 -12.77
CA ALA A 139 9.41 0.36 -11.70
C ALA A 139 8.81 -1.04 -11.63
N PHE A 140 7.74 -1.31 -12.34
CA PHE A 140 7.02 -2.58 -12.28
C PHE A 140 6.87 -3.21 -13.66
N GLN A 141 6.79 -4.53 -13.68
CA GLN A 141 6.46 -5.32 -14.84
C GLN A 141 5.64 -6.54 -14.45
N THR A 142 4.87 -7.06 -15.37
CA THR A 142 4.16 -8.32 -15.19
C THR A 142 4.99 -9.50 -15.72
N ALA A 143 4.90 -10.62 -15.02
CA ALA A 143 5.31 -11.92 -15.53
C ALA A 143 4.07 -12.74 -15.87
N HIS A 144 4.16 -13.59 -16.91
CA HIS A 144 3.05 -14.45 -17.29
C HIS A 144 1.75 -13.70 -17.58
N PRO A 145 1.71 -12.74 -18.52
CA PRO A 145 0.54 -11.90 -18.79
C PRO A 145 -0.71 -12.73 -19.14
N GLU A 146 -0.55 -13.92 -19.72
CA GLU A 146 -1.62 -14.86 -20.04
C GLU A 146 -2.41 -15.31 -18.80
N GLN A 147 -1.82 -15.23 -17.60
CA GLN A 147 -2.49 -15.57 -16.34
C GLN A 147 -3.26 -14.38 -15.73
N LEU A 148 -3.04 -13.18 -16.25
CA LEU A 148 -3.69 -11.94 -15.83
C LEU A 148 -4.88 -11.58 -16.70
N GLU A 149 -4.95 -12.15 -17.91
CA GLU A 149 -5.96 -11.83 -18.91
C GLU A 149 -7.38 -12.08 -18.38
N ASN A 150 -8.24 -11.06 -18.48
CA ASN A 150 -9.62 -11.07 -18.00
C ASN A 150 -9.78 -11.37 -16.50
N LYS A 151 -8.76 -11.07 -15.68
CA LYS A 151 -8.83 -11.26 -14.22
C LYS A 151 -9.18 -9.97 -13.49
N ARG A 152 -10.06 -10.10 -12.51
CA ARG A 152 -10.31 -9.06 -11.50
C ARG A 152 -9.33 -9.27 -10.36
N ILE A 153 -8.46 -8.28 -10.16
CA ILE A 153 -7.29 -8.36 -9.27
C ILE A 153 -7.51 -7.53 -8.03
N LEU A 154 -7.20 -8.10 -6.88
CA LEU A 154 -7.07 -7.39 -5.61
C LEU A 154 -5.58 -7.15 -5.31
N LEU A 155 -5.15 -5.90 -5.42
CA LEU A 155 -3.78 -5.47 -5.15
C LEU A 155 -3.64 -5.07 -3.68
N ILE A 156 -2.66 -5.62 -2.96
CA ILE A 156 -2.45 -5.37 -1.53
C ILE A 156 -1.16 -4.59 -1.31
N ASP A 157 -1.26 -3.51 -0.52
CA ASP A 157 -0.13 -2.73 -0.02
C ASP A 157 -0.24 -2.54 1.50
N ASP A 158 0.81 -2.07 2.15
CA ASP A 158 0.77 -1.76 3.59
C ASP A 158 0.22 -0.35 3.87
N VAL A 159 0.68 0.66 3.13
CA VAL A 159 0.25 2.06 3.29
C VAL A 159 0.10 2.74 1.93
N ILE A 160 -1.07 3.27 1.67
CA ILE A 160 -1.29 4.18 0.53
C ILE A 160 -0.95 5.60 0.98
N THR A 161 0.13 6.14 0.43
CA THR A 161 0.52 7.55 0.62
C THR A 161 -0.07 8.42 -0.48
N THR A 162 0.67 8.70 -1.54
CA THR A 162 0.18 9.43 -2.72
C THR A 162 -0.67 8.56 -3.65
N GLY A 163 -0.53 7.24 -3.59
CA GLY A 163 -1.15 6.31 -4.53
C GLY A 163 -0.31 5.98 -5.77
N ALA A 164 0.83 6.67 -5.99
CA ALA A 164 1.64 6.50 -7.19
C ALA A 164 2.12 5.05 -7.41
N THR A 165 2.58 4.38 -6.34
CA THR A 165 3.02 2.98 -6.40
C THR A 165 1.90 2.05 -6.85
N ILE A 166 0.73 2.20 -6.26
CA ILE A 166 -0.44 1.36 -6.57
C ILE A 166 -0.92 1.60 -7.99
N SER A 167 -0.95 2.87 -8.43
CA SER A 167 -1.33 3.22 -9.79
C SER A 167 -0.37 2.67 -10.82
N ALA A 168 0.94 2.73 -10.57
CA ALA A 168 1.94 2.12 -11.45
C ALA A 168 1.79 0.59 -11.54
N CYS A 169 1.48 -0.08 -10.42
CA CYS A 169 1.17 -1.50 -10.41
C CYS A 169 -0.11 -1.81 -11.20
N ALA A 170 -1.18 -1.04 -11.00
CA ALA A 170 -2.44 -1.21 -11.70
C ALA A 170 -2.27 -1.02 -13.21
N HIS A 171 -1.51 0.01 -13.61
CA HIS A 171 -1.22 0.29 -15.02
C HIS A 171 -0.62 -0.93 -15.74
N VAL A 172 0.44 -1.53 -15.21
CA VAL A 172 1.08 -2.70 -15.87
C VAL A 172 0.20 -3.94 -15.83
N LEU A 173 -0.68 -4.09 -14.82
CA LEU A 173 -1.64 -5.19 -14.75
C LEU A 173 -2.74 -5.05 -15.82
N LEU A 174 -3.30 -3.85 -16.01
CA LEU A 174 -4.29 -3.57 -17.04
C LEU A 174 -3.68 -3.71 -18.44
N GLN A 175 -2.45 -3.25 -18.63
CA GLN A 175 -1.73 -3.45 -19.91
C GLN A 175 -1.48 -4.94 -20.20
N ALA A 176 -1.36 -5.77 -19.17
CA ALA A 176 -1.25 -7.22 -19.32
C ALA A 176 -2.62 -7.93 -19.52
N GLY A 177 -3.72 -7.17 -19.69
CA GLY A 177 -5.05 -7.70 -20.01
C GLY A 177 -5.93 -7.98 -18.78
N ALA A 178 -5.58 -7.50 -17.58
CA ALA A 178 -6.49 -7.58 -16.44
C ALA A 178 -7.81 -6.86 -16.73
N GLU A 179 -8.94 -7.43 -16.28
CA GLU A 179 -10.27 -6.83 -16.43
C GLU A 179 -10.44 -5.60 -15.54
N SER A 180 -9.98 -5.71 -14.30
CA SER A 180 -10.08 -4.64 -13.30
C SER A 180 -9.04 -4.82 -12.18
N VAL A 181 -8.66 -3.70 -11.54
CA VAL A 181 -7.73 -3.70 -10.40
C VAL A 181 -8.32 -2.87 -9.26
N TYR A 182 -8.51 -3.52 -8.13
CA TYR A 182 -8.87 -2.88 -6.86
C TYR A 182 -7.66 -2.90 -5.93
N ALA A 183 -7.43 -1.83 -5.18
CA ALA A 183 -6.34 -1.75 -4.24
C ALA A 183 -6.84 -1.70 -2.79
N MET A 184 -6.13 -2.40 -1.91
CA MET A 184 -6.36 -2.31 -0.47
C MET A 184 -5.04 -2.19 0.27
N ALA A 185 -5.03 -1.33 1.29
CA ALA A 185 -3.91 -1.18 2.21
C ALA A 185 -4.41 -1.17 3.65
N PHE A 186 -3.51 -1.43 4.60
CA PHE A 186 -3.85 -1.35 6.02
C PHE A 186 -4.16 0.08 6.44
N ALA A 187 -3.39 1.03 5.93
CA ALA A 187 -3.59 2.45 6.25
C ALA A 187 -3.40 3.37 5.05
N THR A 188 -3.92 4.57 5.17
CA THR A 188 -3.68 5.65 4.20
C THR A 188 -3.22 6.92 4.90
N VAL A 189 -2.36 7.69 4.23
CA VAL A 189 -2.02 9.05 4.63
C VAL A 189 -3.09 9.97 4.03
N GLU A 190 -3.72 10.82 4.85
CA GLU A 190 -4.56 11.87 4.30
C GLU A 190 -3.68 12.89 3.57
N PRO A 191 -4.01 13.23 2.32
CA PRO A 191 -3.34 14.36 1.67
C PRO A 191 -3.58 15.62 2.51
N ALA A 192 -2.56 16.48 2.60
CA ALA A 192 -2.73 17.79 3.21
C ALA A 192 -3.90 18.50 2.50
N PRO A 193 -4.78 19.21 3.23
CA PRO A 193 -5.83 19.99 2.60
C PRO A 193 -5.18 20.94 1.57
N ALA A 194 -5.72 20.95 0.36
CA ALA A 194 -5.26 21.87 -0.67
C ALA A 194 -5.24 23.27 -0.04
N ALA A 195 -4.09 23.93 -0.07
CA ALA A 195 -3.96 25.29 0.43
C ALA A 195 -5.05 26.12 -0.27
N SER A 196 -6.06 26.53 0.49
CA SER A 196 -7.01 27.50 -0.01
C SER A 196 -6.22 28.77 -0.32
N ASN A 197 -6.20 29.18 -1.59
CA ASN A 197 -5.69 30.48 -2.02
C ASN A 197 -6.59 31.58 -1.43
N THR A 198 -6.54 31.79 -0.14
CA THR A 198 -6.93 33.00 0.52
C THR A 198 -5.67 33.84 0.65
N SER A 199 -5.53 34.83 -0.21
CA SER A 199 -4.55 35.90 -0.06
C SER A 199 -4.61 36.41 1.39
N PRO A 200 -3.48 36.58 2.08
CA PRO A 200 -3.49 37.09 3.44
C PRO A 200 -4.01 38.53 3.43
N PRO A 201 -4.85 38.95 4.39
CA PRO A 201 -5.10 40.35 4.62
C PRO A 201 -3.77 40.99 5.04
N SER A 202 -3.42 42.06 4.36
CA SER A 202 -2.31 42.94 4.71
C SER A 202 -2.69 43.68 6.01
N ASP A 203 -2.16 43.23 7.15
CA ASP A 203 -1.98 44.09 8.31
C ASP A 203 -0.91 43.49 9.25
N GLY A 204 -0.07 44.43 9.71
CA GLY A 204 1.22 44.17 10.33
C GLY A 204 1.23 43.57 11.74
N HIS A 205 2.42 43.17 12.07
CA HIS A 205 3.01 42.93 13.39
C HIS A 205 2.88 41.55 14.04
N THR A 206 4.09 41.14 14.40
CA THR A 206 4.54 40.13 15.38
C THR A 206 4.58 38.68 14.95
N THR A 207 5.80 38.24 14.68
CA THR A 207 6.28 36.88 14.68
C THR A 207 6.13 36.22 16.05
N PRO A 208 5.63 34.99 16.12
CA PRO A 208 6.12 34.00 17.07
C PRO A 208 6.94 32.93 16.35
N GLU A 209 8.11 32.64 16.91
CA GLU A 209 8.97 31.53 16.52
C GLU A 209 8.20 30.21 16.47
N LEU A 210 8.16 29.57 15.30
CA LEU A 210 7.80 28.16 15.19
C LEU A 210 9.05 27.35 15.52
N SER A 211 9.05 26.77 16.73
CA SER A 211 9.95 25.70 17.11
C SER A 211 9.71 24.48 16.24
N ALA A 212 10.81 23.98 15.71
CA ALA A 212 11.07 22.80 14.93
C ALA A 212 10.01 21.66 15.01
N LEU A 213 9.39 21.37 13.88
CA LEU A 213 8.92 20.03 13.57
C LEU A 213 10.14 19.23 13.13
N ASP A 214 10.50 18.22 13.91
CA ASP A 214 11.56 17.28 13.55
C ASP A 214 11.27 16.66 12.18
N PRO A 215 12.22 16.69 11.24
CA PRO A 215 12.10 15.96 9.98
C PRO A 215 12.02 14.47 10.28
N ALA A 216 11.20 13.76 9.54
CA ALA A 216 11.17 12.32 9.58
C ALA A 216 12.57 11.79 9.27
N PRO A 217 13.08 10.78 9.99
CA PRO A 217 14.41 10.24 9.72
C PRO A 217 14.45 9.72 8.29
N GLU A 218 15.44 10.14 7.53
CA GLU A 218 15.73 9.60 6.21
C GLU A 218 16.03 8.10 6.34
N GLU A 219 15.61 7.32 5.35
CA GLU A 219 15.65 5.85 5.37
C GLU A 219 17.08 5.26 5.54
N ASP A 220 18.13 6.07 5.48
CA ASP A 220 19.53 5.65 5.49
C ASP A 220 20.23 5.71 6.86
N ASP A 221 19.65 6.36 7.90
CA ASP A 221 20.35 6.58 9.17
C ASP A 221 20.03 5.55 10.29
N LEU A 222 19.35 4.44 9.99
CA LEU A 222 18.95 3.46 10.99
C LEU A 222 19.81 2.18 11.05
N PHE A 223 21.01 2.18 10.42
CA PHE A 223 21.87 0.99 10.43
C PHE A 223 23.33 1.34 10.76
N ASP A 224 23.57 1.66 12.03
CA ASP A 224 24.87 1.44 12.70
C ASP A 224 24.57 0.91 14.12
N PHE A 225 24.38 -0.43 14.21
CA PHE A 225 24.68 -1.28 15.38
C PHE A 225 24.68 -2.73 14.94
#